data_20ffdfcbb2ca9b55cf43c1b1366a4759
#
_entry.id   20ffdfcbb2ca9b55cf43c1b1366a4759
#
_cell.length_a   1.000
_cell.length_b   1.000
_cell.length_c   1.000
_cell.angle_alpha   90.00
_cell.angle_beta   90.00
_cell.angle_gamma   90.00
#
_symmetry.space_group_name_H-M   'P 1'
#
loop_
_entity.id
_entity.type
_entity.pdbx_description
1 polymer ?
#
loop_
_entity_poly.entity_id
_entity_poly.type
_entity_poly.pdbx_seq_one_letter_code
_entity_poly.pdbx_strand_id
1 'polypeptide(L)'
;MTAQPNRRAWLRLAIGACAGVGAASPAGVPGPAHWRERALLGFGSTLWLRAAHNDVATVEAGLDAAVAAVRHVERQMSLFDPDSALCRLNRDGVLHRPHPDLVAVLTLAQRLSAASAGAFDVTVQPLWRAWADAHQAGRLPTARELQQARRRVGWRGLQIHPDRLQLARPGMALTLNGIAQGFAADLASTRLQSHGIRDALLNTGEWVALGQAAQATPWRLGVADPRAADRVLASLAATGRAIACSSDDKLAFSADLRHHHILDPRTGDSPPALSSVVVAAPSCALADALTKVMFMGSAQGALALARRWRVDVLAVEKSGHWLASPGLHATPA
;
A
#
# COMPACT_ATOMS: atom_id res chain seq x y z
N MET A 1 -27.29 -14.20 15.97
CA MET A 1 -25.95 -14.19 16.61
C MET A 1 -24.96 -14.67 15.57
N THR A 2 -24.37 -13.78 14.82
CA THR A 2 -23.43 -14.10 13.72
C THR A 2 -22.01 -13.91 14.25
N ALA A 3 -21.26 -15.00 14.35
CA ALA A 3 -19.86 -15.02 14.77
C ALA A 3 -19.01 -14.28 13.74
N GLN A 4 -18.31 -13.23 14.16
CA GLN A 4 -17.29 -12.58 13.34
C GLN A 4 -16.09 -13.53 13.18
N PRO A 5 -15.50 -13.64 11.98
CA PRO A 5 -14.31 -14.47 11.80
C PRO A 5 -13.12 -13.88 12.57
N ASN A 6 -12.37 -14.78 13.16
CA ASN A 6 -11.28 -14.56 14.11
C ASN A 6 -10.14 -13.72 13.50
N ARG A 7 -10.02 -12.47 13.93
CA ARG A 7 -9.05 -11.45 13.47
C ARG A 7 -7.58 -11.72 13.87
N ARG A 8 -7.29 -12.85 14.54
CA ARG A 8 -5.96 -13.13 15.13
C ARG A 8 -4.98 -13.89 14.22
N ALA A 9 -5.38 -14.30 13.02
CA ALA A 9 -4.55 -15.14 12.14
C ALA A 9 -3.57 -14.38 11.23
N TRP A 10 -3.52 -13.04 11.27
CA TRP A 10 -2.81 -12.22 10.26
C TRP A 10 -1.56 -11.51 10.76
N LEU A 11 -0.99 -11.90 11.89
CA LEU A 11 0.21 -11.26 12.47
C LEU A 11 1.41 -12.21 12.47
N ARG A 12 2.15 -12.28 11.36
CA ARG A 12 3.58 -12.66 11.36
C ARG A 12 4.26 -12.07 10.12
N LEU A 13 4.76 -10.84 10.22
CA LEU A 13 5.87 -10.37 9.37
C LEU A 13 7.16 -10.52 10.20
N ALA A 14 8.08 -11.32 9.69
CA ALA A 14 9.38 -11.54 10.31
C ALA A 14 10.24 -10.27 10.21
N ILE A 15 10.63 -9.70 11.34
CA ILE A 15 11.59 -8.60 11.45
C ILE A 15 12.96 -9.25 11.66
N GLY A 16 13.79 -9.22 10.64
CA GLY A 16 15.21 -9.56 10.75
C GLY A 16 16.05 -8.30 10.90
N ALA A 17 16.43 -7.93 12.12
CA ALA A 17 17.44 -6.89 12.38
C ALA A 17 18.80 -7.55 12.56
N CYS A 18 19.75 -7.30 11.66
CA CYS A 18 21.17 -7.66 11.87
C CYS A 18 21.89 -6.52 12.56
N ALA A 19 22.43 -6.79 13.76
CA ALA A 19 23.33 -5.91 14.49
C ALA A 19 24.79 -6.23 14.11
N GLY A 20 25.56 -5.21 13.75
CA GLY A 20 27.02 -5.30 13.54
C GLY A 20 27.74 -4.21 14.34
N VAL A 21 28.78 -4.59 15.05
CA VAL A 21 29.58 -3.78 15.98
C VAL A 21 30.81 -3.17 15.29
N GLY A 22 31.21 -1.95 15.67
CA GLY A 22 32.56 -1.46 15.39
C GLY A 22 32.75 0.06 15.41
N ALA A 23 33.70 0.48 16.21
CA ALA A 23 33.95 1.81 16.74
C ALA A 23 34.73 2.79 15.85
N ALA A 24 34.62 4.05 16.20
CA ALA A 24 35.58 5.13 16.43
C ALA A 24 35.15 6.49 15.81
N SER A 25 35.05 7.52 16.67
CA SER A 25 34.75 8.91 16.32
C SER A 25 35.99 9.73 16.05
N PRO A 26 35.90 10.87 15.33
CA PRO A 26 36.41 12.11 15.88
C PRO A 26 35.46 13.32 15.74
N ALA A 27 35.67 14.23 16.66
CA ALA A 27 35.29 15.62 16.86
C ALA A 27 34.13 16.23 16.03
N GLY A 28 33.12 16.71 16.75
CA GLY A 28 32.01 17.49 16.18
C GLY A 28 30.72 16.71 16.01
N VAL A 29 30.60 15.56 16.67
CA VAL A 29 29.40 14.67 16.54
C VAL A 29 28.24 15.28 17.32
N PRO A 30 27.07 15.55 16.66
CA PRO A 30 25.82 15.74 17.39
C PRO A 30 25.64 14.59 18.35
N GLY A 31 25.09 14.83 19.56
CA GLY A 31 24.85 13.79 20.55
C GLY A 31 24.11 12.58 19.94
N PRO A 32 24.17 11.41 20.58
CA PRO A 32 23.61 10.18 20.03
C PRO A 32 22.13 10.39 19.71
N ALA A 33 21.73 10.03 18.49
CA ALA A 33 20.34 10.15 18.05
C ALA A 33 19.44 9.23 18.90
N HIS A 34 18.38 9.79 19.45
CA HIS A 34 17.38 9.06 20.22
C HIS A 34 16.34 8.45 19.28
N TRP A 35 16.36 7.14 19.14
CA TRP A 35 15.34 6.40 18.40
C TRP A 35 14.09 6.24 19.25
N ARG A 36 12.92 6.53 18.63
CA ARG A 36 11.59 6.32 19.20
C ARG A 36 10.70 5.62 18.20
N GLU A 37 9.65 4.95 18.70
CA GLU A 37 8.74 4.16 17.89
C GLU A 37 7.29 4.35 18.35
N ARG A 38 6.36 4.27 17.41
CA ARG A 38 4.91 4.19 17.64
C ARG A 38 4.37 2.99 16.89
N ALA A 39 3.62 2.13 17.60
CA ALA A 39 2.82 1.06 17.02
C ALA A 39 1.34 1.42 17.15
N LEU A 40 0.57 1.19 16.09
CA LEU A 40 -0.86 1.49 16.08
C LEU A 40 -1.61 0.51 15.19
N LEU A 41 -2.91 0.31 15.48
CA LEU A 41 -3.82 -0.39 14.56
C LEU A 41 -4.43 0.63 13.61
N GLY A 42 -4.38 0.36 12.32
CA GLY A 42 -4.96 1.22 11.29
C GLY A 42 -5.14 0.48 9.98
N PHE A 43 -6.09 0.89 9.15
CA PHE A 43 -6.41 0.26 7.86
C PHE A 43 -6.63 -1.26 7.95
N GLY A 44 -7.05 -1.75 9.12
CA GLY A 44 -7.25 -3.19 9.36
C GLY A 44 -5.98 -3.99 9.66
N SER A 45 -4.84 -3.34 9.86
CA SER A 45 -3.54 -3.98 10.14
C SER A 45 -2.75 -3.27 11.24
N THR A 46 -1.62 -3.87 11.66
CA THR A 46 -0.66 -3.23 12.56
C THR A 46 0.31 -2.39 11.74
N LEU A 47 0.43 -1.13 12.14
CA LEU A 47 1.33 -0.15 11.54
C LEU A 47 2.40 0.21 12.57
N TRP A 48 3.57 0.67 12.12
CA TRP A 48 4.57 1.21 13.01
C TRP A 48 5.42 2.29 12.32
N LEU A 49 5.86 3.26 13.13
CA LEU A 49 6.64 4.40 12.72
C LEU A 49 7.85 4.50 13.65
N ARG A 50 9.04 4.50 13.08
CA ARG A 50 10.28 4.62 13.83
C ARG A 50 11.06 5.81 13.31
N ALA A 51 11.55 6.67 14.22
CA ALA A 51 12.26 7.90 13.86
C ALA A 51 13.37 8.21 14.89
N ALA A 52 14.33 9.01 14.47
CA ALA A 52 15.40 9.46 15.34
C ALA A 52 15.63 10.97 15.26
N HIS A 53 15.98 11.55 16.40
CA HIS A 53 16.43 12.94 16.51
C HIS A 53 17.35 13.09 17.74
N ASN A 54 18.22 14.12 17.72
CA ASN A 54 19.11 14.40 18.84
C ASN A 54 18.37 14.93 20.08
N ASP A 55 17.24 15.59 19.87
CA ASP A 55 16.33 16.04 20.92
C ASP A 55 15.14 15.09 21.03
N VAL A 56 14.91 14.56 22.25
CA VAL A 56 13.84 13.61 22.55
C VAL A 56 12.46 14.24 22.35
N ALA A 57 12.27 15.49 22.77
CA ALA A 57 10.96 16.16 22.64
C ALA A 57 10.57 16.32 21.16
N THR A 58 11.53 16.65 20.30
CA THR A 58 11.34 16.76 18.87
C THR A 58 10.92 15.44 18.23
N VAL A 59 11.58 14.32 18.54
CA VAL A 59 11.21 13.03 17.94
C VAL A 59 9.84 12.56 18.43
N GLU A 60 9.49 12.78 19.69
CA GLU A 60 8.17 12.45 20.24
C GLU A 60 7.07 13.27 19.54
N ALA A 61 7.23 14.60 19.47
CA ALA A 61 6.27 15.49 18.81
C ALA A 61 6.11 15.15 17.31
N GLY A 62 7.22 14.85 16.62
CA GLY A 62 7.19 14.44 15.22
C GLY A 62 6.46 13.12 14.99
N LEU A 63 6.69 12.12 15.84
CA LEU A 63 5.98 10.85 15.77
C LEU A 63 4.49 11.01 16.08
N ASP A 64 4.11 11.82 17.06
CA ASP A 64 2.71 12.09 17.37
C ASP A 64 2.01 12.81 16.20
N ALA A 65 2.68 13.76 15.55
CA ALA A 65 2.18 14.40 14.33
C ALA A 65 2.04 13.42 13.15
N ALA A 66 2.98 12.48 13.00
CA ALA A 66 2.90 11.43 11.99
C ALA A 66 1.73 10.46 12.25
N VAL A 67 1.53 10.04 13.50
CA VAL A 67 0.38 9.22 13.92
C VAL A 67 -0.94 9.96 13.63
N ALA A 68 -1.02 11.24 13.97
CA ALA A 68 -2.21 12.07 13.69
C ALA A 68 -2.51 12.15 12.19
N ALA A 69 -1.48 12.21 11.33
CA ALA A 69 -1.60 12.17 9.87
C ALA A 69 -2.15 10.82 9.37
N VAL A 70 -1.64 9.70 9.88
CA VAL A 70 -2.17 8.36 9.56
C VAL A 70 -3.65 8.25 9.95
N ARG A 71 -4.01 8.67 11.17
CA ARG A 71 -5.39 8.67 11.64
C ARG A 71 -6.31 9.58 10.83
N HIS A 72 -5.78 10.71 10.36
CA HIS A 72 -6.53 11.58 9.46
C HIS A 72 -6.86 10.87 8.13
N VAL A 73 -5.88 10.23 7.49
CA VAL A 73 -6.11 9.47 6.25
C VAL A 73 -7.11 8.33 6.47
N GLU A 74 -7.01 7.62 7.60
CA GLU A 74 -7.95 6.56 7.94
C GLU A 74 -9.39 7.07 8.01
N ARG A 75 -9.65 8.18 8.72
CA ARG A 75 -10.99 8.80 8.78
C ARG A 75 -11.52 9.24 7.42
N GLN A 76 -10.65 9.54 6.47
CA GLN A 76 -11.09 9.94 5.13
C GLN A 76 -11.28 8.74 4.19
N MET A 77 -10.46 7.70 4.28
CA MET A 77 -10.24 6.74 3.20
C MET A 77 -10.42 5.27 3.57
N SER A 78 -10.62 4.94 4.85
CA SER A 78 -10.74 3.55 5.30
C SER A 78 -12.13 2.97 4.99
N LEU A 79 -12.15 1.74 4.44
CA LEU A 79 -13.37 0.93 4.34
C LEU A 79 -13.72 0.21 5.65
N PHE A 80 -12.81 0.22 6.64
CA PHE A 80 -13.00 -0.43 7.94
C PHE A 80 -13.63 0.50 8.99
N ASP A 81 -13.74 1.80 8.69
CA ASP A 81 -14.44 2.81 9.47
C ASP A 81 -15.73 3.19 8.73
N PRO A 82 -16.91 2.80 9.24
CA PRO A 82 -18.19 3.09 8.59
C PRO A 82 -18.51 4.58 8.50
N ASP A 83 -17.89 5.40 9.35
CA ASP A 83 -18.07 6.85 9.39
C ASP A 83 -17.03 7.61 8.55
N SER A 84 -16.11 6.89 7.91
CA SER A 84 -15.15 7.51 7.00
C SER A 84 -15.83 8.25 5.85
N ALA A 85 -15.14 9.25 5.30
CA ALA A 85 -15.65 10.00 4.14
C ALA A 85 -15.88 9.07 2.92
N LEU A 86 -15.01 8.09 2.72
CA LEU A 86 -15.14 7.07 1.67
C LEU A 86 -16.40 6.21 1.87
N CYS A 87 -16.66 5.73 3.08
CA CYS A 87 -17.84 4.92 3.37
C CYS A 87 -19.15 5.72 3.20
N ARG A 88 -19.16 7.00 3.56
CA ARG A 88 -20.29 7.90 3.31
C ARG A 88 -20.51 8.09 1.81
N LEU A 89 -19.45 8.37 1.04
CA LEU A 89 -19.55 8.47 -0.43
C LEU A 89 -20.10 7.18 -1.05
N ASN A 90 -19.61 6.02 -0.61
CA ASN A 90 -20.07 4.71 -1.10
C ASN A 90 -21.54 4.42 -0.76
N ARG A 91 -22.04 4.88 0.38
CA ARG A 91 -23.42 4.69 0.83
C ARG A 91 -24.39 5.64 0.13
N ASP A 92 -24.00 6.92 0.05
CA ASP A 92 -24.90 8.00 -0.33
C ASP A 92 -24.77 8.35 -1.85
N GLY A 93 -23.70 7.88 -2.48
CA GLY A 93 -23.40 8.18 -3.90
C GLY A 93 -22.87 9.60 -4.12
N VAL A 94 -22.92 10.45 -3.11
CA VAL A 94 -22.44 11.84 -3.14
C VAL A 94 -21.82 12.20 -1.79
N LEU A 95 -20.72 12.99 -1.82
CA LEU A 95 -20.09 13.55 -0.64
C LEU A 95 -19.86 15.04 -0.87
N HIS A 96 -20.54 15.88 -0.09
CA HIS A 96 -20.38 17.34 -0.12
C HIS A 96 -19.18 17.78 0.71
N ARG A 97 -18.51 18.86 0.26
CA ARG A 97 -17.34 19.47 0.92
C ARG A 97 -16.30 18.42 1.32
N PRO A 98 -15.79 17.61 0.38
CA PRO A 98 -14.78 16.61 0.68
C PRO A 98 -13.50 17.28 1.19
N HIS A 99 -12.76 16.58 2.06
CA HIS A 99 -11.44 17.05 2.48
C HIS A 99 -10.48 17.10 1.28
N PRO A 100 -9.61 18.12 1.18
CA PRO A 100 -8.66 18.27 0.07
C PRO A 100 -7.79 17.02 -0.18
N ASP A 101 -7.35 16.33 0.88
CA ASP A 101 -6.54 15.11 0.74
C ASP A 101 -7.30 13.97 0.04
N LEU A 102 -8.59 13.80 0.34
CA LEU A 102 -9.42 12.81 -0.35
C LEU A 102 -9.56 13.18 -1.85
N VAL A 103 -9.77 14.46 -2.15
CA VAL A 103 -9.82 14.96 -3.53
C VAL A 103 -8.49 14.73 -4.24
N ALA A 104 -7.36 15.00 -3.58
CA ALA A 104 -6.03 14.80 -4.14
C ALA A 104 -5.76 13.33 -4.49
N VAL A 105 -6.08 12.40 -3.57
CA VAL A 105 -5.91 10.97 -3.81
C VAL A 105 -6.82 10.47 -4.92
N LEU A 106 -8.09 10.88 -4.96
CA LEU A 106 -9.02 10.48 -6.02
C LEU A 106 -8.62 11.06 -7.39
N THR A 107 -8.10 12.28 -7.41
CA THR A 107 -7.55 12.90 -8.63
C THR A 107 -6.32 12.13 -9.13
N LEU A 108 -5.40 11.76 -8.23
CA LEU A 108 -4.26 10.90 -8.57
C LEU A 108 -4.75 9.55 -9.11
N ALA A 109 -5.71 8.93 -8.43
CA ALA A 109 -6.30 7.65 -8.84
C ALA A 109 -6.90 7.72 -10.26
N GLN A 110 -7.63 8.77 -10.60
CA GLN A 110 -8.17 8.94 -11.95
C GLN A 110 -7.07 9.12 -13.02
N ARG A 111 -6.01 9.87 -12.72
CA ARG A 111 -4.86 10.01 -13.63
C ARG A 111 -4.18 8.65 -13.86
N LEU A 112 -4.00 7.87 -12.80
CA LEU A 112 -3.44 6.52 -12.90
C LEU A 112 -4.35 5.57 -13.68
N SER A 113 -5.67 5.63 -13.46
CA SER A 113 -6.65 4.85 -14.20
C SER A 113 -6.59 5.17 -15.70
N ALA A 114 -6.53 6.45 -16.07
CA ALA A 114 -6.42 6.87 -17.46
C ALA A 114 -5.10 6.39 -18.08
N ALA A 115 -3.97 6.62 -17.41
CA ALA A 115 -2.64 6.29 -17.92
C ALA A 115 -2.35 4.77 -18.00
N SER A 116 -3.04 3.96 -17.17
CA SER A 116 -2.96 2.49 -17.15
C SER A 116 -4.05 1.81 -17.99
N ALA A 117 -4.86 2.57 -18.74
CA ALA A 117 -6.02 2.05 -19.47
C ALA A 117 -6.98 1.21 -18.60
N GLY A 118 -7.19 1.66 -17.34
CA GLY A 118 -8.09 1.04 -16.38
C GLY A 118 -7.53 -0.18 -15.66
N ALA A 119 -6.24 -0.48 -15.79
CA ALA A 119 -5.60 -1.54 -15.00
C ALA A 119 -5.59 -1.21 -13.49
N PHE A 120 -5.55 0.07 -13.14
CA PHE A 120 -5.87 0.58 -11.82
C PHE A 120 -7.22 1.29 -11.86
N ASP A 121 -8.14 0.91 -11.01
CA ASP A 121 -9.47 1.54 -10.94
C ASP A 121 -10.01 1.46 -9.51
N VAL A 122 -10.13 2.60 -8.85
CA VAL A 122 -10.64 2.66 -7.47
C VAL A 122 -12.13 2.31 -7.37
N THR A 123 -12.85 2.23 -8.49
CA THR A 123 -14.26 1.81 -8.50
C THR A 123 -14.44 0.30 -8.54
N VAL A 124 -13.37 -0.49 -8.37
CA VAL A 124 -13.37 -1.96 -8.39
C VAL A 124 -14.12 -2.61 -7.21
N GLN A 125 -14.51 -1.83 -6.21
CA GLN A 125 -15.13 -2.31 -4.97
C GLN A 125 -16.36 -3.23 -5.17
N PRO A 126 -17.27 -3.02 -6.13
CA PRO A 126 -18.37 -3.95 -6.40
C PRO A 126 -17.89 -5.36 -6.81
N LEU A 127 -16.82 -5.45 -7.61
CA LEU A 127 -16.19 -6.73 -7.98
C LEU A 127 -15.57 -7.40 -6.76
N TRP A 128 -14.81 -6.65 -5.97
CA TRP A 128 -14.20 -7.16 -4.75
C TRP A 128 -15.26 -7.74 -3.79
N ARG A 129 -16.39 -7.03 -3.61
CA ARG A 129 -17.52 -7.51 -2.79
C ARG A 129 -18.10 -8.81 -3.34
N ALA A 130 -18.32 -8.91 -4.66
CA ALA A 130 -18.85 -10.14 -5.26
C ALA A 130 -17.96 -11.36 -5.00
N TRP A 131 -16.63 -11.19 -5.05
CA TRP A 131 -15.68 -12.22 -4.70
C TRP A 131 -15.70 -12.55 -3.20
N ALA A 132 -15.69 -11.54 -2.33
CA ALA A 132 -15.68 -11.72 -0.88
C ALA A 132 -16.96 -12.40 -0.36
N ASP A 133 -18.13 -11.96 -0.85
CA ASP A 133 -19.43 -12.53 -0.47
C ASP A 133 -19.57 -13.98 -0.91
N ALA A 134 -19.12 -14.30 -2.13
CA ALA A 134 -19.11 -15.69 -2.63
C ALA A 134 -18.16 -16.56 -1.82
N HIS A 135 -16.95 -16.07 -1.53
CA HIS A 135 -15.96 -16.79 -0.70
C HIS A 135 -16.48 -17.03 0.73
N GLN A 136 -17.17 -16.06 1.33
CA GLN A 136 -17.81 -16.22 2.64
C GLN A 136 -18.90 -17.29 2.62
N ALA A 137 -19.56 -17.46 1.47
CA ALA A 137 -20.54 -18.52 1.24
C ALA A 137 -19.90 -19.89 0.83
N GLY A 138 -18.56 -20.01 0.89
CA GLY A 138 -17.82 -21.25 0.57
C GLY A 138 -17.79 -21.60 -0.92
N ARG A 139 -17.95 -20.63 -1.82
CA ARG A 139 -18.00 -20.84 -3.27
C ARG A 139 -17.27 -19.73 -4.05
N LEU A 140 -17.12 -19.91 -5.34
CA LEU A 140 -16.72 -18.85 -6.26
C LEU A 140 -17.95 -18.05 -6.74
N PRO A 141 -17.77 -16.78 -7.14
CA PRO A 141 -18.86 -15.99 -7.72
C PRO A 141 -19.29 -16.58 -9.07
N THR A 142 -20.58 -16.51 -9.35
CA THR A 142 -21.13 -16.90 -10.65
C THR A 142 -20.81 -15.84 -11.72
N ALA A 143 -20.83 -16.27 -12.98
CA ALA A 143 -20.66 -15.34 -14.11
C ALA A 143 -21.68 -14.18 -14.08
N ARG A 144 -22.93 -14.45 -13.62
CA ARG A 144 -24.00 -13.44 -13.49
C ARG A 144 -23.64 -12.41 -12.40
N GLU A 145 -23.14 -12.84 -11.24
CA GLU A 145 -22.71 -11.93 -10.15
C GLU A 145 -21.55 -11.05 -10.61
N LEU A 146 -20.54 -11.62 -11.26
CA LEU A 146 -19.41 -10.86 -11.79
C LEU A 146 -19.86 -9.86 -12.89
N GLN A 147 -20.75 -10.28 -13.78
CA GLN A 147 -21.29 -9.38 -14.82
C GLN A 147 -22.05 -8.21 -14.19
N GLN A 148 -22.88 -8.46 -13.19
CA GLN A 148 -23.61 -7.41 -12.47
C GLN A 148 -22.65 -6.45 -11.73
N ALA A 149 -21.62 -6.97 -11.07
CA ALA A 149 -20.60 -6.17 -10.40
C ALA A 149 -19.82 -5.31 -11.40
N ARG A 150 -19.38 -5.88 -12.54
CA ARG A 150 -18.65 -5.17 -13.60
C ARG A 150 -19.40 -3.97 -14.17
N ARG A 151 -20.73 -4.03 -14.30
CA ARG A 151 -21.55 -2.88 -14.78
C ARG A 151 -21.47 -1.67 -13.86
N ARG A 152 -21.03 -1.86 -12.61
CA ARG A 152 -20.88 -0.82 -11.58
C ARG A 152 -19.42 -0.31 -11.46
N VAL A 153 -18.49 -0.89 -12.20
CA VAL A 153 -17.07 -0.49 -12.25
C VAL A 153 -16.84 0.45 -13.42
N GLY A 154 -15.93 1.38 -13.27
CA GLY A 154 -15.52 2.30 -14.32
C GLY A 154 -15.18 3.68 -13.76
N TRP A 155 -13.86 3.95 -13.63
CA TRP A 155 -13.29 5.16 -13.02
C TRP A 155 -13.84 6.48 -13.61
N ARG A 156 -14.28 6.49 -14.87
CA ARG A 156 -14.92 7.66 -15.48
C ARG A 156 -16.26 8.03 -14.84
N GLY A 157 -16.87 7.11 -14.11
CA GLY A 157 -18.09 7.35 -13.35
C GLY A 157 -17.87 8.03 -11.99
N LEU A 158 -16.63 8.17 -11.54
CA LEU A 158 -16.29 9.03 -10.40
C LEU A 158 -16.16 10.47 -10.90
N GLN A 159 -17.02 11.36 -10.44
CA GLN A 159 -17.02 12.77 -10.78
C GLN A 159 -16.45 13.57 -9.61
N ILE A 160 -15.42 14.35 -9.88
CA ILE A 160 -14.72 15.21 -8.91
C ILE A 160 -15.07 16.66 -9.26
N HIS A 161 -15.86 17.30 -8.40
CA HIS A 161 -16.24 18.70 -8.50
C HIS A 161 -15.57 19.51 -7.38
N PRO A 162 -15.49 20.84 -7.48
CA PRO A 162 -14.86 21.67 -6.44
C PRO A 162 -15.51 21.54 -5.06
N ASP A 163 -16.81 21.30 -5.00
CA ASP A 163 -17.64 21.28 -3.80
C ASP A 163 -18.16 19.89 -3.43
N ARG A 164 -18.02 18.89 -4.31
CA ARG A 164 -18.53 17.54 -4.08
C ARG A 164 -17.80 16.47 -4.88
N LEU A 165 -17.88 15.23 -4.38
CA LEU A 165 -17.59 14.00 -5.10
C LEU A 165 -18.91 13.30 -5.40
N GLN A 166 -19.04 12.70 -6.60
CA GLN A 166 -20.27 12.02 -6.99
C GLN A 166 -19.98 10.74 -7.78
N LEU A 167 -20.77 9.69 -7.52
CA LEU A 167 -20.78 8.45 -8.26
C LEU A 167 -21.92 8.51 -9.29
N ALA A 168 -21.58 8.35 -10.57
CA ALA A 168 -22.52 8.58 -11.68
C ALA A 168 -23.64 7.54 -11.81
N ARG A 169 -23.47 6.36 -11.19
CA ARG A 169 -24.42 5.26 -11.31
C ARG A 169 -24.74 4.64 -9.96
N PRO A 170 -25.99 4.24 -9.68
CA PRO A 170 -26.36 3.48 -8.48
C PRO A 170 -25.54 2.20 -8.35
N GLY A 171 -25.11 1.90 -7.13
CA GLY A 171 -24.33 0.71 -6.80
C GLY A 171 -22.85 0.77 -7.17
N MET A 172 -22.35 1.86 -7.77
CA MET A 172 -20.90 2.13 -7.77
C MET A 172 -20.39 2.26 -6.35
N ALA A 173 -19.17 1.83 -6.12
CA ALA A 173 -18.48 2.00 -4.84
C ALA A 173 -16.97 2.07 -5.07
N LEU A 174 -16.28 2.78 -4.20
CA LEU A 174 -14.83 2.97 -4.25
C LEU A 174 -14.13 2.13 -3.20
N THR A 175 -12.92 1.71 -3.51
CA THR A 175 -11.90 1.28 -2.55
C THR A 175 -10.63 2.09 -2.76
N LEU A 176 -10.00 2.49 -1.67
CA LEU A 176 -8.70 3.15 -1.69
C LEU A 176 -7.61 2.26 -1.07
N ASN A 177 -7.88 0.96 -0.85
CA ASN A 177 -6.92 0.00 -0.27
C ASN A 177 -5.65 -0.20 -1.13
N GLY A 178 -5.64 0.27 -2.35
CA GLY A 178 -4.47 0.22 -3.24
C GLY A 178 -3.75 1.55 -3.41
N ILE A 179 -4.00 2.55 -2.53
CA ILE A 179 -3.35 3.87 -2.60
C ILE A 179 -3.34 4.61 -1.26
N ALA A 180 -4.30 4.33 -0.36
CA ALA A 180 -4.46 5.12 0.87
C ALA A 180 -3.36 4.85 1.88
N GLN A 181 -2.86 3.62 2.00
CA GLN A 181 -1.77 3.29 2.90
C GLN A 181 -0.47 3.98 2.45
N GLY A 182 -0.20 3.98 1.14
CA GLY A 182 0.91 4.74 0.57
C GLY A 182 0.76 6.24 0.81
N PHE A 183 -0.44 6.81 0.63
CA PHE A 183 -0.67 8.23 0.91
C PHE A 183 -0.51 8.57 2.39
N ALA A 184 -0.91 7.69 3.30
CA ALA A 184 -0.70 7.85 4.73
C ALA A 184 0.79 7.87 5.10
N ALA A 185 1.61 7.03 4.46
CA ALA A 185 3.06 7.03 4.61
C ALA A 185 3.69 8.34 4.10
N ASP A 186 3.27 8.82 2.93
CA ASP A 186 3.74 10.10 2.37
C ASP A 186 3.41 11.27 3.31
N LEU A 187 2.18 11.34 3.81
CA LEU A 187 1.75 12.41 4.70
C LEU A 187 2.48 12.34 6.06
N ALA A 188 2.62 11.15 6.64
CA ALA A 188 3.36 10.93 7.89
C ALA A 188 4.84 11.30 7.73
N SER A 189 5.46 10.92 6.62
CA SER A 189 6.83 11.29 6.27
C SER A 189 7.01 12.81 6.20
N THR A 190 6.08 13.50 5.54
CA THR A 190 6.07 14.97 5.47
C THR A 190 5.98 15.61 6.85
N ARG A 191 5.18 15.05 7.78
CA ARG A 191 5.10 15.54 9.17
C ARG A 191 6.41 15.35 9.91
N LEU A 192 7.06 14.18 9.81
CA LEU A 192 8.37 13.98 10.42
C LEU A 192 9.40 15.00 9.91
N GLN A 193 9.47 15.18 8.60
CA GLN A 193 10.40 16.14 7.98
C GLN A 193 10.12 17.60 8.41
N SER A 194 8.85 17.99 8.59
CA SER A 194 8.49 19.31 9.09
C SER A 194 8.94 19.57 10.53
N HIS A 195 9.18 18.50 11.33
CA HIS A 195 9.80 18.55 12.66
C HIS A 195 11.34 18.42 12.61
N GLY A 196 11.97 18.50 11.43
CA GLY A 196 13.42 18.36 11.30
C GLY A 196 13.95 16.93 11.39
N ILE A 197 13.08 15.92 11.48
CA ILE A 197 13.47 14.52 11.54
C ILE A 197 13.91 14.06 10.15
N ARG A 198 15.13 13.55 10.05
CA ARG A 198 15.76 13.13 8.80
C ARG A 198 15.89 11.62 8.68
N ASP A 199 15.95 10.90 9.80
CA ASP A 199 16.16 9.47 9.86
C ASP A 199 14.89 8.79 10.40
N ALA A 200 14.21 8.05 9.55
CA ALA A 200 12.98 7.35 9.92
C ALA A 200 12.70 6.16 9.00
N LEU A 201 11.97 5.19 9.52
CA LEU A 201 11.35 4.12 8.75
C LEU A 201 9.89 4.01 9.15
N LEU A 202 9.00 4.15 8.16
CA LEU A 202 7.56 4.10 8.35
C LEU A 202 7.02 2.83 7.68
N ASN A 203 6.11 2.17 8.38
CA ASN A 203 5.29 1.08 7.87
C ASN A 203 3.82 1.40 8.13
N THR A 204 3.11 1.79 7.10
CA THR A 204 1.66 2.01 7.10
C THR A 204 0.89 0.91 6.36
N GLY A 205 1.52 -0.26 6.19
CA GLY A 205 1.19 -1.31 5.22
C GLY A 205 2.12 -1.23 4.02
N GLU A 206 2.58 -0.02 3.72
CA GLU A 206 3.62 0.31 2.75
C GLU A 206 4.77 1.06 3.44
N TRP A 207 5.92 1.19 2.78
CA TRP A 207 7.16 1.61 3.42
C TRP A 207 7.70 2.93 2.89
N VAL A 208 8.14 3.79 3.80
CA VAL A 208 8.97 4.97 3.48
C VAL A 208 10.20 4.96 4.36
N ALA A 209 11.38 5.01 3.74
CA ALA A 209 12.67 5.06 4.41
C ALA A 209 13.32 6.42 4.20
N LEU A 210 13.46 7.20 5.26
CA LEU A 210 14.15 8.48 5.28
C LEU A 210 15.56 8.33 5.85
N GLY A 211 16.52 9.03 5.26
CA GLY A 211 17.89 9.11 5.77
C GLY A 211 18.52 7.73 6.00
N GLN A 212 19.03 7.50 7.20
CA GLN A 212 19.81 6.32 7.55
C GLN A 212 19.19 5.58 8.74
N ALA A 213 19.48 4.28 8.83
CA ALA A 213 19.20 3.48 10.00
C ALA A 213 20.20 3.79 11.15
N ALA A 214 20.05 3.12 12.27
CA ALA A 214 21.00 3.24 13.38
C ALA A 214 22.45 3.00 12.89
N GLN A 215 23.41 3.69 13.51
CA GLN A 215 24.84 3.62 13.16
C GLN A 215 25.16 4.08 11.73
N ALA A 216 24.35 5.00 11.18
CA ALA A 216 24.52 5.57 9.84
C ALA A 216 24.55 4.51 8.72
N THR A 217 23.82 3.41 8.89
CA THR A 217 23.72 2.36 7.87
C THR A 217 22.55 2.63 6.92
N PRO A 218 22.64 2.28 5.63
CA PRO A 218 21.51 2.38 4.71
C PRO A 218 20.34 1.49 5.15
N TRP A 219 19.09 1.97 4.96
CA TRP A 219 17.91 1.15 5.13
C TRP A 219 17.86 0.03 4.10
N ARG A 220 17.57 -1.17 4.57
CA ARG A 220 17.32 -2.32 3.72
C ARG A 220 16.00 -2.98 4.12
N LEU A 221 15.24 -3.42 3.12
CA LEU A 221 13.99 -4.14 3.32
C LEU A 221 14.07 -5.53 2.68
N GLY A 222 13.58 -6.54 3.38
CA GLY A 222 13.43 -7.89 2.84
C GLY A 222 12.14 -8.04 2.05
N VAL A 223 12.22 -8.66 0.88
CA VAL A 223 11.05 -9.10 0.10
C VAL A 223 10.70 -10.51 0.54
N ALA A 224 9.55 -10.68 1.20
CA ALA A 224 9.10 -11.99 1.62
C ALA A 224 8.75 -12.88 0.42
N ASP A 225 8.99 -14.18 0.56
CA ASP A 225 8.53 -15.17 -0.38
C ASP A 225 7.02 -15.38 -0.23
N PRO A 226 6.21 -15.15 -1.28
CA PRO A 226 4.76 -15.34 -1.19
C PRO A 226 4.34 -16.82 -1.03
N ARG A 227 5.29 -17.76 -1.13
CA ARG A 227 5.04 -19.21 -0.98
C ARG A 227 5.68 -19.82 0.27
N ALA A 228 6.55 -19.05 0.97
CA ALA A 228 7.20 -19.46 2.20
C ALA A 228 7.33 -18.24 3.12
N ALA A 229 6.40 -18.06 4.06
CA ALA A 229 6.23 -16.85 4.86
C ALA A 229 7.43 -16.50 5.76
N ASP A 230 8.31 -17.44 6.04
CA ASP A 230 9.53 -17.30 6.84
C ASP A 230 10.78 -17.07 5.97
N ARG A 231 10.64 -17.12 4.63
CA ARG A 231 11.74 -16.94 3.68
C ARG A 231 11.74 -15.53 3.09
N VAL A 232 12.92 -14.93 3.02
CA VAL A 232 13.19 -13.70 2.27
C VAL A 232 13.75 -14.08 0.90
N LEU A 233 13.16 -13.57 -0.18
CA LEU A 233 13.62 -13.80 -1.55
C LEU A 233 14.78 -12.89 -1.92
N ALA A 234 14.70 -11.64 -1.51
CA ALA A 234 15.67 -10.62 -1.87
C ALA A 234 15.71 -9.51 -0.81
N SER A 235 16.85 -8.82 -0.74
CA SER A 235 17.03 -7.62 0.07
C SER A 235 17.17 -6.40 -0.84
N LEU A 236 16.44 -5.33 -0.54
CA LEU A 236 16.37 -4.10 -1.33
C LEU A 236 17.04 -2.94 -0.60
N ALA A 237 17.74 -2.07 -1.33
CA ALA A 237 18.13 -0.77 -0.84
C ALA A 237 16.88 0.14 -0.77
N ALA A 238 16.56 0.62 0.44
CA ALA A 238 15.32 1.37 0.70
C ALA A 238 15.56 2.87 1.01
N THR A 239 16.77 3.28 1.32
CA THR A 239 17.11 4.66 1.71
C THR A 239 16.63 5.70 0.68
N GLY A 240 15.87 6.69 1.15
CA GLY A 240 15.34 7.76 0.30
C GLY A 240 14.24 7.33 -0.67
N ARG A 241 13.62 6.17 -0.44
CA ARG A 241 12.60 5.59 -1.34
C ARG A 241 11.31 5.29 -0.60
N ALA A 242 10.22 5.36 -1.34
CA ALA A 242 8.94 4.79 -0.96
C ALA A 242 8.80 3.43 -1.66
N ILE A 243 8.44 2.39 -0.90
CA ILE A 243 8.35 1.01 -1.39
C ILE A 243 7.00 0.44 -1.01
N ALA A 244 6.29 -0.09 -2.00
CA ALA A 244 5.02 -0.77 -1.83
C ALA A 244 5.09 -2.20 -2.36
N CYS A 245 4.30 -3.10 -1.74
CA CYS A 245 4.25 -4.50 -2.13
C CYS A 245 2.80 -4.99 -2.23
N SER A 246 2.47 -5.66 -3.32
CA SER A 246 1.23 -6.44 -3.46
C SER A 246 1.56 -7.89 -3.71
N SER A 247 0.84 -8.80 -3.03
CA SER A 247 1.07 -10.23 -3.12
C SER A 247 -0.25 -11.01 -3.05
N ASP A 248 -0.36 -12.09 -3.81
CA ASP A 248 -1.58 -12.89 -3.94
C ASP A 248 -1.92 -13.74 -2.70
N ASP A 249 -0.93 -14.01 -1.84
CA ASP A 249 -1.08 -14.81 -0.62
C ASP A 249 -1.76 -14.05 0.54
N LYS A 250 -1.91 -12.73 0.46
CA LYS A 250 -2.45 -11.93 1.59
C LYS A 250 -3.95 -12.16 1.81
N LEU A 251 -4.71 -12.34 0.73
CA LEU A 251 -6.11 -12.72 0.77
C LEU A 251 -6.46 -13.45 -0.51
N ALA A 252 -6.65 -14.78 -0.43
CA ALA A 252 -7.04 -15.61 -1.54
C ALA A 252 -8.50 -16.06 -1.40
N PHE A 253 -9.21 -16.13 -2.52
CA PHE A 253 -10.57 -16.64 -2.64
C PHE A 253 -10.62 -18.13 -3.06
N SER A 254 -9.45 -18.70 -3.44
CA SER A 254 -9.29 -20.12 -3.74
C SER A 254 -7.98 -20.64 -3.16
N ALA A 255 -7.97 -21.93 -2.77
CA ALA A 255 -6.82 -22.56 -2.12
C ALA A 255 -5.57 -22.64 -3.02
N ASP A 256 -5.75 -22.65 -4.34
CA ASP A 256 -4.70 -22.69 -5.35
C ASP A 256 -4.11 -21.28 -5.67
N LEU A 257 -4.56 -20.23 -4.96
CA LEU A 257 -4.16 -18.83 -5.15
C LEU A 257 -4.43 -18.29 -6.57
N ARG A 258 -5.30 -18.94 -7.36
CA ARG A 258 -5.67 -18.44 -8.69
C ARG A 258 -6.59 -17.24 -8.57
N HIS A 259 -7.48 -17.25 -7.59
CA HIS A 259 -8.40 -16.17 -7.29
C HIS A 259 -8.01 -15.53 -5.97
N HIS A 260 -7.65 -14.25 -6.02
CA HIS A 260 -7.14 -13.48 -4.89
C HIS A 260 -7.64 -12.03 -4.93
N HIS A 261 -7.40 -11.26 -3.89
CA HIS A 261 -7.94 -9.92 -3.68
C HIS A 261 -7.48 -8.86 -4.70
N ILE A 262 -6.41 -9.11 -5.44
CA ILE A 262 -5.96 -8.21 -6.51
C ILE A 262 -6.76 -8.61 -7.76
N LEU A 263 -7.67 -7.72 -8.18
CA LEU A 263 -8.57 -7.97 -9.31
C LEU A 263 -8.22 -7.05 -10.47
N ASP A 264 -8.27 -7.57 -11.68
CA ASP A 264 -8.24 -6.76 -12.89
C ASP A 264 -9.63 -6.16 -13.13
N PRO A 265 -9.81 -4.83 -13.04
CA PRO A 265 -11.12 -4.20 -13.20
C PRO A 265 -11.72 -4.43 -14.58
N ARG A 266 -10.91 -4.75 -15.59
CA ARG A 266 -11.29 -4.96 -16.99
C ARG A 266 -11.90 -6.35 -17.22
N THR A 267 -11.38 -7.36 -16.53
CA THR A 267 -11.86 -8.75 -16.64
C THR A 267 -12.80 -9.13 -15.51
N GLY A 268 -12.58 -8.60 -14.31
CA GLY A 268 -13.31 -8.92 -13.09
C GLY A 268 -12.73 -10.13 -12.35
N ASP A 269 -11.57 -10.64 -12.77
CA ASP A 269 -10.88 -11.78 -12.18
C ASP A 269 -9.46 -11.41 -11.75
N SER A 270 -8.80 -12.31 -11.03
CA SER A 270 -7.43 -12.13 -10.57
C SER A 270 -6.43 -12.42 -11.69
N PRO A 271 -5.35 -11.60 -11.84
CA PRO A 271 -4.31 -11.85 -12.83
C PRO A 271 -3.55 -13.15 -12.53
N PRO A 272 -3.29 -14.01 -13.53
CA PRO A 272 -2.75 -15.35 -13.29
C PRO A 272 -1.23 -15.45 -13.27
N ALA A 273 -0.48 -14.40 -13.69
CA ALA A 273 0.94 -14.54 -14.00
C ALA A 273 1.85 -14.33 -12.79
N LEU A 274 1.55 -13.33 -11.95
CA LEU A 274 2.43 -12.90 -10.86
C LEU A 274 1.90 -13.36 -9.49
N SER A 275 2.82 -13.60 -8.57
CA SER A 275 2.54 -13.88 -7.17
C SER A 275 2.83 -12.67 -6.28
N SER A 276 3.82 -11.84 -6.63
CA SER A 276 4.15 -10.62 -5.89
C SER A 276 4.74 -9.55 -6.81
N VAL A 277 4.48 -8.30 -6.49
CA VAL A 277 5.07 -7.12 -7.13
C VAL A 277 5.48 -6.12 -6.07
N VAL A 278 6.74 -5.72 -6.10
CA VAL A 278 7.30 -4.63 -5.29
C VAL A 278 7.62 -3.46 -6.19
N VAL A 279 7.19 -2.27 -5.84
CA VAL A 279 7.50 -1.03 -6.57
C VAL A 279 8.21 -0.06 -5.65
N ALA A 280 9.32 0.51 -6.11
CA ALA A 280 9.97 1.64 -5.47
C ALA A 280 9.78 2.91 -6.32
N ALA A 281 9.23 3.96 -5.72
CA ALA A 281 8.87 5.20 -6.37
C ALA A 281 9.20 6.43 -5.51
N PRO A 282 9.16 7.66 -6.05
CA PRO A 282 9.33 8.89 -5.28
C PRO A 282 8.22 9.14 -4.24
N SER A 283 7.01 8.63 -4.46
CA SER A 283 5.85 8.74 -3.56
C SER A 283 5.31 7.36 -3.27
N CYS A 284 4.94 7.13 -2.01
CA CYS A 284 4.41 5.85 -1.55
C CYS A 284 3.01 5.59 -2.12
N ALA A 285 2.17 6.62 -2.25
CA ALA A 285 0.87 6.51 -2.91
C ALA A 285 1.00 6.06 -4.38
N LEU A 286 2.02 6.58 -5.09
CA LEU A 286 2.33 6.15 -6.45
C LEU A 286 2.84 4.71 -6.49
N ALA A 287 3.77 4.35 -5.60
CA ALA A 287 4.30 2.99 -5.50
C ALA A 287 3.17 1.98 -5.26
N ASP A 288 2.31 2.25 -4.28
CA ASP A 288 1.16 1.42 -3.91
C ASP A 288 0.22 1.18 -5.10
N ALA A 289 -0.22 2.25 -5.77
CA ALA A 289 -1.09 2.12 -6.94
C ALA A 289 -0.42 1.38 -8.11
N LEU A 290 0.87 1.62 -8.36
CA LEU A 290 1.60 0.98 -9.46
C LEU A 290 1.86 -0.51 -9.23
N THR A 291 1.90 -0.99 -7.97
CA THR A 291 1.94 -2.45 -7.74
C THR A 291 0.75 -3.14 -8.40
N LYS A 292 -0.46 -2.55 -8.32
CA LYS A 292 -1.69 -3.09 -8.91
C LYS A 292 -1.63 -3.05 -10.44
N VAL A 293 -1.14 -1.93 -11.01
CA VAL A 293 -0.97 -1.81 -12.48
C VAL A 293 -0.02 -2.88 -13.02
N MET A 294 1.12 -3.06 -12.36
CA MET A 294 2.14 -4.00 -12.79
C MET A 294 1.74 -5.46 -12.56
N PHE A 295 0.92 -5.72 -11.55
CA PHE A 295 0.40 -7.05 -11.25
C PHE A 295 -0.51 -7.60 -12.37
N MET A 296 -1.11 -6.72 -13.20
CA MET A 296 -2.04 -7.12 -14.28
C MET A 296 -1.34 -7.80 -15.48
N GLY A 297 0.00 -7.87 -15.50
CA GLY A 297 0.77 -8.41 -16.62
C GLY A 297 1.74 -9.52 -16.23
N SER A 298 2.75 -9.73 -17.05
CA SER A 298 3.89 -10.61 -16.78
C SER A 298 5.03 -9.86 -16.08
N ALA A 299 6.04 -10.59 -15.57
CA ALA A 299 7.23 -9.99 -14.98
C ALA A 299 7.99 -9.10 -15.99
N GLN A 300 8.10 -9.52 -17.26
CA GLN A 300 8.67 -8.69 -18.33
C GLN A 300 7.83 -7.43 -18.60
N GLY A 301 6.50 -7.57 -18.58
CA GLY A 301 5.57 -6.45 -18.71
C GLY A 301 5.73 -5.43 -17.56
N ALA A 302 5.91 -5.90 -16.33
CA ALA A 302 6.18 -5.06 -15.18
C ALA A 302 7.47 -4.24 -15.34
N LEU A 303 8.57 -4.86 -15.82
CA LEU A 303 9.83 -4.15 -16.14
C LEU A 303 9.65 -3.08 -17.23
N ALA A 304 8.85 -3.36 -18.26
CA ALA A 304 8.56 -2.38 -19.31
C ALA A 304 7.74 -1.20 -18.76
N LEU A 305 6.74 -1.48 -17.92
CA LEU A 305 5.95 -0.45 -17.25
C LEU A 305 6.81 0.37 -16.29
N ALA A 306 7.71 -0.24 -15.51
CA ALA A 306 8.61 0.47 -14.61
C ALA A 306 9.44 1.55 -15.34
N ARG A 307 9.99 1.20 -16.51
CA ARG A 307 10.70 2.16 -17.37
C ARG A 307 9.79 3.31 -17.82
N ARG A 308 8.56 3.01 -18.25
CA ARG A 308 7.58 4.01 -18.70
C ARG A 308 7.19 4.97 -17.57
N TRP A 309 7.02 4.45 -16.36
CA TRP A 309 6.63 5.23 -15.18
C TRP A 309 7.82 5.83 -14.44
N ARG A 310 9.06 5.54 -14.85
CA ARG A 310 10.31 5.99 -14.20
C ARG A 310 10.38 5.60 -12.73
N VAL A 311 10.05 4.34 -12.46
CA VAL A 311 10.09 3.72 -11.13
C VAL A 311 10.87 2.41 -11.23
N ASP A 312 11.16 1.80 -10.07
CA ASP A 312 11.79 0.50 -10.03
C ASP A 312 10.81 -0.58 -9.59
N VAL A 313 10.99 -1.80 -10.06
CA VAL A 313 10.10 -2.93 -9.78
C VAL A 313 10.89 -4.22 -9.54
N LEU A 314 10.38 -5.06 -8.63
CA LEU A 314 10.66 -6.49 -8.56
C LEU A 314 9.33 -7.23 -8.71
N ALA A 315 9.26 -8.13 -9.68
CA ALA A 315 8.07 -8.93 -9.96
C ALA A 315 8.39 -10.42 -9.80
N VAL A 316 7.59 -11.13 -9.00
CA VAL A 316 7.71 -12.56 -8.73
C VAL A 316 6.61 -13.29 -9.49
N GLU A 317 6.98 -14.26 -10.30
CA GLU A 317 6.04 -15.12 -11.02
C GLU A 317 5.44 -16.20 -10.11
N LYS A 318 4.35 -16.81 -10.54
CA LYS A 318 3.75 -17.97 -9.83
C LYS A 318 4.72 -19.15 -9.69
N SER A 319 5.70 -19.28 -10.59
CA SER A 319 6.79 -20.28 -10.56
C SER A 319 7.82 -20.04 -9.44
N GLY A 320 7.83 -18.85 -8.82
CA GLY A 320 8.86 -18.41 -7.87
C GLY A 320 10.06 -17.70 -8.53
N HIS A 321 10.16 -17.73 -9.86
CA HIS A 321 11.17 -16.92 -10.58
C HIS A 321 10.84 -15.43 -10.45
N TRP A 322 11.86 -14.58 -10.27
CA TRP A 322 11.66 -13.15 -10.16
C TRP A 322 12.60 -12.35 -11.05
N LEU A 323 12.12 -11.20 -11.48
CA LEU A 323 12.86 -10.22 -12.25
C LEU A 323 12.81 -8.88 -11.52
N ALA A 324 13.90 -8.12 -11.57
CA ALA A 324 13.97 -6.78 -10.99
C ALA A 324 14.59 -5.78 -11.96
N SER A 325 14.17 -4.51 -11.86
CA SER A 325 14.86 -3.42 -12.52
C SER A 325 16.21 -3.14 -11.85
N PRO A 326 17.27 -2.75 -12.62
CA PRO A 326 18.61 -2.53 -12.05
C PRO A 326 18.64 -1.49 -10.92
N GLY A 327 17.84 -0.43 -11.02
CA GLY A 327 17.78 0.64 -10.03
C GLY A 327 17.25 0.25 -8.66
N LEU A 328 16.64 -0.94 -8.54
CA LEU A 328 16.15 -1.44 -7.26
C LEU A 328 17.28 -1.97 -6.36
N HIS A 329 18.47 -2.27 -6.93
CA HIS A 329 19.61 -2.84 -6.21
C HIS A 329 19.21 -4.06 -5.35
N ALA A 330 18.38 -4.94 -5.94
CA ALA A 330 17.93 -6.17 -5.30
C ALA A 330 19.07 -7.19 -5.27
N THR A 331 19.32 -7.77 -4.10
CA THR A 331 20.28 -8.87 -3.91
C THR A 331 19.51 -10.09 -3.42
N PRO A 332 19.72 -11.30 -3.99
CA PRO A 332 19.16 -12.53 -3.42
C PRO A 332 19.51 -12.65 -1.94
N ALA A 333 18.59 -13.18 -1.14
CA ALA A 333 18.80 -13.40 0.31
C ALA A 333 19.56 -14.69 0.57
#